data_0631d841b3961abfc44e3dabb75f8ebb
#
_entry.id   0631d841b3961abfc44e3dabb75f8ebb
#
_cell.length_a   1.000
_cell.length_b   1.000
_cell.length_c   1.000
_cell.angle_alpha   90.00
_cell.angle_beta   90.00
_cell.angle_gamma   90.00
#
_symmetry.space_group_name_H-M   'P 1'
#
loop_
_entity.id
_entity.type
_entity.pdbx_description
1 polymer ?
#
loop_
_entity_poly.entity_id
_entity_poly.type
_entity_poly.pdbx_seq_one_letter_code
_entity_poly.pdbx_strand_id
1 'polypeptide(L)'
;MNSNVLQTPIVYLKGVGPNRAETLQSELGIHTYQDLINLFPNRYIDKTQYYKIGQLQRTSSDVQIVGKIVNIKTVEQKKGKRLVAKFIDDTGEMELVWFRGQKWIRENLKLNIPYVIFGKVNWFNGTFSMPHPEMELWEDHEKGLKIYMQPVYPSTEKLANKGITNRVTNKLIQQLFLETKGRFKETLSPSLISELSLISKAEALFNIHFPKNQELLAKAQFRLKFEELFYIQLQLISKNLMHKQKIKGYNFDKVGTLFKTFYEQHLPFELTNAQKRVIKEIRADLGSNAQMNRLLQGDVGSGKTIVALMTMLLAIDNGFQACLMAPTEILANQHFMGIKDLLGNIGVNTALLTGSVKKSARKLIHEQLENGELHILIGTHALLEDKVAYNNLGLAIVDEQHRFGVAQRAKLWHKNDIPP
;
A
#
# COMPACT_ATOMS: atom_id res chain seq x y z
N MET A 1 1.79 -33.03 -17.24
CA MET A 1 2.50 -31.82 -17.72
C MET A 1 1.58 -30.61 -17.51
N ASN A 2 1.67 -29.96 -16.35
CA ASN A 2 1.00 -28.67 -16.10
C ASN A 2 2.08 -27.59 -16.15
N SER A 3 2.60 -27.31 -17.36
CA SER A 3 3.33 -26.06 -17.56
C SER A 3 2.36 -24.94 -17.20
N ASN A 4 2.75 -24.12 -16.24
CA ASN A 4 1.96 -22.96 -15.84
C ASN A 4 1.83 -22.04 -17.06
N VAL A 5 0.73 -22.12 -17.79
CA VAL A 5 0.48 -21.36 -19.05
C VAL A 5 0.74 -19.86 -18.83
N LEU A 6 0.56 -19.37 -17.60
CA LEU A 6 0.82 -17.98 -17.26
C LEU A 6 2.31 -17.60 -17.27
N GLN A 7 3.23 -18.56 -17.21
CA GLN A 7 4.67 -18.32 -17.34
C GLN A 7 5.14 -18.30 -18.80
N THR A 8 4.22 -18.45 -19.76
CA THR A 8 4.54 -18.34 -21.18
C THR A 8 5.03 -16.92 -21.51
N PRO A 9 6.17 -16.80 -22.20
CA PRO A 9 6.68 -15.47 -22.61
C PRO A 9 5.68 -14.72 -23.48
N ILE A 10 5.57 -13.40 -23.26
CA ILE A 10 4.57 -12.54 -23.90
C ILE A 10 4.65 -12.52 -25.45
N VAL A 11 5.81 -12.81 -26.00
CA VAL A 11 6.05 -12.85 -27.46
C VAL A 11 5.18 -13.90 -28.18
N TYR A 12 4.76 -14.94 -27.47
CA TYR A 12 3.91 -16.01 -28.03
C TYR A 12 2.42 -15.67 -28.05
N LEU A 13 2.02 -14.57 -27.40
CA LEU A 13 0.63 -14.13 -27.43
C LEU A 13 0.27 -13.64 -28.83
N LYS A 14 -0.82 -14.17 -29.39
CA LYS A 14 -1.30 -13.74 -30.72
C LYS A 14 -1.53 -12.23 -30.74
N GLY A 15 -0.86 -11.54 -31.66
CA GLY A 15 -0.88 -10.09 -31.77
C GLY A 15 0.30 -9.38 -31.09
N VAL A 16 1.18 -10.12 -30.42
CA VAL A 16 2.42 -9.61 -29.83
C VAL A 16 3.60 -10.18 -30.64
N GLY A 17 4.10 -9.43 -31.61
CA GLY A 17 5.35 -9.78 -32.30
C GLY A 17 6.58 -9.34 -31.49
N PRO A 18 7.81 -9.72 -31.91
CA PRO A 18 9.05 -9.40 -31.21
C PRO A 18 9.20 -7.93 -30.81
N ASN A 19 8.93 -7.01 -31.74
CA ASN A 19 9.04 -5.56 -31.51
C ASN A 19 8.06 -5.03 -30.45
N ARG A 20 6.84 -5.60 -30.40
CA ARG A 20 5.87 -5.24 -29.35
C ARG A 20 6.24 -5.85 -28.01
N ALA A 21 6.74 -7.09 -28.00
CA ALA A 21 7.21 -7.74 -26.78
C ALA A 21 8.34 -6.96 -26.13
N GLU A 22 9.37 -6.56 -26.90
CA GLU A 22 10.48 -5.73 -26.43
C GLU A 22 9.98 -4.41 -25.82
N THR A 23 9.00 -3.77 -26.46
CA THR A 23 8.43 -2.51 -25.97
C THR A 23 7.62 -2.71 -24.69
N LEU A 24 6.81 -3.77 -24.60
CA LEU A 24 6.05 -4.10 -23.38
C LEU A 24 6.98 -4.44 -22.22
N GLN A 25 8.08 -5.15 -22.48
CA GLN A 25 9.09 -5.49 -21.49
C GLN A 25 9.81 -4.24 -20.96
N SER A 26 10.31 -3.38 -21.90
CA SER A 26 11.10 -2.21 -21.51
C SER A 26 10.28 -1.11 -20.83
N GLU A 27 9.02 -0.91 -21.22
CA GLU A 27 8.17 0.19 -20.73
C GLU A 27 7.28 -0.18 -19.54
N LEU A 28 6.82 -1.43 -19.48
CA LEU A 28 5.87 -1.88 -18.48
C LEU A 28 6.35 -3.10 -17.68
N GLY A 29 7.53 -3.65 -17.96
CA GLY A 29 8.05 -4.85 -17.30
C GLY A 29 7.25 -6.12 -17.61
N ILE A 30 6.52 -6.17 -18.72
CA ILE A 30 5.67 -7.30 -19.09
C ILE A 30 6.49 -8.32 -19.86
N HIS A 31 6.88 -9.41 -19.22
CA HIS A 31 7.67 -10.50 -19.80
C HIS A 31 6.81 -11.73 -20.12
N THR A 32 5.78 -11.99 -19.34
CA THR A 32 4.96 -13.20 -19.37
C THR A 32 3.46 -12.89 -19.49
N TYR A 33 2.67 -13.92 -19.71
CA TYR A 33 1.21 -13.85 -19.64
C TYR A 33 0.72 -13.41 -18.25
N GLN A 34 1.43 -13.85 -17.20
CA GLN A 34 1.14 -13.44 -15.83
C GLN A 34 1.29 -11.94 -15.63
N ASP A 35 2.34 -11.35 -16.21
CA ASP A 35 2.56 -9.91 -16.07
C ASP A 35 1.47 -9.13 -16.81
N LEU A 36 1.06 -9.60 -17.99
CA LEU A 36 -0.02 -8.95 -18.76
C LEU A 36 -1.37 -9.03 -18.04
N ILE A 37 -1.74 -10.19 -17.46
CA ILE A 37 -3.03 -10.31 -16.74
C ILE A 37 -3.04 -9.48 -15.45
N ASN A 38 -1.86 -9.20 -14.88
CA ASN A 38 -1.70 -8.35 -13.69
C ASN A 38 -1.52 -6.86 -14.05
N LEU A 39 -1.52 -6.50 -15.32
CA LEU A 39 -1.57 -5.10 -15.75
C LEU A 39 -2.98 -4.53 -15.50
N PHE A 40 -3.25 -4.13 -14.27
CA PHE A 40 -4.57 -3.64 -13.90
C PHE A 40 -4.83 -2.21 -14.44
N PRO A 41 -6.10 -1.91 -14.82
CA PRO A 41 -6.46 -0.57 -15.24
C PRO A 41 -6.30 0.46 -14.11
N ASN A 42 -5.82 1.66 -14.47
CA ASN A 42 -5.70 2.78 -13.53
C ASN A 42 -7.08 3.39 -13.19
N ARG A 43 -7.98 3.39 -14.16
CA ARG A 43 -9.34 3.92 -14.06
C ARG A 43 -10.26 3.24 -15.07
N TYR A 44 -11.55 3.48 -14.91
CA TYR A 44 -12.58 3.01 -15.83
C TYR A 44 -13.37 4.21 -16.35
N ILE A 45 -13.75 4.12 -17.61
CA ILE A 45 -14.66 5.06 -18.25
C ILE A 45 -16.03 4.40 -18.30
N ASP A 46 -16.98 4.99 -17.61
CA ASP A 46 -18.37 4.51 -17.62
C ASP A 46 -19.02 4.84 -18.96
N LYS A 47 -19.33 3.83 -19.75
CA LYS A 47 -20.07 3.92 -21.02
C LYS A 47 -21.48 3.36 -20.90
N THR A 48 -22.01 3.20 -19.68
CA THR A 48 -23.39 2.72 -19.46
C THR A 48 -24.43 3.78 -19.76
N GLN A 49 -24.05 5.06 -19.67
CA GLN A 49 -24.97 6.18 -19.79
C GLN A 49 -24.79 6.91 -21.14
N TYR A 50 -25.90 7.12 -21.81
CA TYR A 50 -25.99 7.99 -22.98
C TYR A 50 -26.56 9.34 -22.55
N TYR A 51 -25.84 10.40 -22.88
CA TYR A 51 -26.27 11.75 -22.62
C TYR A 51 -26.91 12.36 -23.86
N LYS A 52 -27.83 13.29 -23.68
CA LYS A 52 -28.33 14.15 -24.73
C LYS A 52 -27.54 15.45 -24.76
N ILE A 53 -27.42 16.08 -25.94
CA ILE A 53 -26.67 17.36 -26.08
C ILE A 53 -27.26 18.44 -25.17
N GLY A 54 -28.60 18.50 -25.05
CA GLY A 54 -29.28 19.43 -24.16
C GLY A 54 -29.06 19.22 -22.65
N GLN A 55 -28.53 18.06 -22.25
CA GLN A 55 -28.20 17.71 -20.85
C GLN A 55 -26.75 18.05 -20.49
N LEU A 56 -25.95 18.44 -21.48
CA LEU A 56 -24.52 18.69 -21.25
C LEU A 56 -24.33 19.91 -20.33
N GLN A 57 -23.44 19.75 -19.37
CA GLN A 57 -23.00 20.83 -18.50
C GLN A 57 -21.74 21.50 -19.07
N ARG A 58 -21.53 22.79 -18.73
CA ARG A 58 -20.34 23.55 -19.16
C ARG A 58 -19.03 23.07 -18.49
N THR A 59 -19.11 22.05 -17.67
CA THR A 59 -17.95 21.37 -17.05
C THR A 59 -17.38 20.34 -18.01
N SER A 60 -16.05 20.29 -18.10
CA SER A 60 -15.36 19.32 -18.96
C SER A 60 -15.51 17.91 -18.40
N SER A 61 -16.28 17.05 -19.07
CA SER A 61 -16.54 15.65 -18.69
C SER A 61 -16.48 14.74 -19.90
N ASP A 62 -16.13 13.47 -19.67
CA ASP A 62 -16.21 12.43 -20.69
C ASP A 62 -17.67 11.97 -20.79
N VAL A 63 -18.25 12.04 -21.98
CA VAL A 63 -19.66 11.69 -22.23
C VAL A 63 -19.80 10.83 -23.47
N GLN A 64 -20.86 10.01 -23.49
CA GLN A 64 -21.29 9.22 -24.64
C GLN A 64 -22.62 9.76 -25.17
N ILE A 65 -22.68 10.05 -26.47
CA ILE A 65 -23.84 10.67 -27.10
C ILE A 65 -24.19 9.92 -28.37
N VAL A 66 -25.47 9.72 -28.63
CA VAL A 66 -26.00 9.19 -29.88
C VAL A 66 -26.58 10.32 -30.71
N GLY A 67 -26.16 10.44 -31.95
CA GLY A 67 -26.65 11.49 -32.85
C GLY A 67 -26.18 11.29 -34.28
N LYS A 68 -26.35 12.29 -35.13
CA LYS A 68 -26.02 12.25 -36.56
C LYS A 68 -25.12 13.41 -36.96
N ILE A 69 -24.21 13.15 -37.91
CA ILE A 69 -23.44 14.21 -38.55
C ILE A 69 -24.24 14.75 -39.72
N VAL A 70 -24.52 16.07 -39.69
CA VAL A 70 -25.30 16.74 -40.74
C VAL A 70 -24.47 17.61 -41.68
N ASN A 71 -23.27 18.03 -41.26
CA ASN A 71 -22.39 18.85 -42.08
C ASN A 71 -20.92 18.63 -41.68
N ILE A 72 -20.03 18.73 -42.67
CA ILE A 72 -18.56 18.60 -42.47
C ILE A 72 -17.89 19.75 -43.21
N LYS A 73 -17.12 20.58 -42.47
CA LYS A 73 -16.39 21.73 -43.04
C LYS A 73 -14.92 21.69 -42.58
N THR A 74 -14.03 22.18 -43.45
CA THR A 74 -12.65 22.47 -43.08
C THR A 74 -12.55 23.96 -42.74
N VAL A 75 -12.02 24.25 -41.55
CA VAL A 75 -11.87 25.65 -41.06
C VAL A 75 -10.38 25.97 -41.01
N GLU A 76 -10.00 27.02 -41.72
CA GLU A 76 -8.61 27.52 -41.70
C GLU A 76 -8.38 28.38 -40.46
N GLN A 77 -7.24 28.24 -39.85
CA GLN A 77 -6.78 29.03 -38.71
C GLN A 77 -5.39 29.59 -38.94
N LYS A 78 -4.98 30.62 -38.19
CA LYS A 78 -3.62 31.23 -38.31
C LYS A 78 -2.46 30.23 -38.19
N LYS A 79 -2.67 29.07 -37.59
CA LYS A 79 -1.66 28.01 -37.36
C LYS A 79 -2.09 26.64 -37.89
N GLY A 80 -2.83 26.55 -39.00
CA GLY A 80 -3.20 25.28 -39.64
C GLY A 80 -4.68 25.14 -39.94
N LYS A 81 -5.08 23.94 -40.36
CA LYS A 81 -6.48 23.61 -40.71
C LYS A 81 -7.05 22.67 -39.66
N ARG A 82 -8.34 22.78 -39.37
CA ARG A 82 -9.08 21.81 -38.58
C ARG A 82 -10.32 21.31 -39.30
N LEU A 83 -10.64 20.04 -39.16
CA LEU A 83 -11.89 19.48 -39.62
C LEU A 83 -12.94 19.64 -38.56
N VAL A 84 -14.09 20.15 -38.88
CA VAL A 84 -15.23 20.35 -37.99
C VAL A 84 -16.46 19.67 -38.59
N ALA A 85 -17.10 18.81 -37.82
CA ALA A 85 -18.38 18.23 -38.19
C ALA A 85 -19.47 18.72 -37.23
N LYS A 86 -20.63 19.11 -37.79
CA LYS A 86 -21.80 19.43 -37.02
C LYS A 86 -22.54 18.15 -36.66
N PHE A 87 -22.67 17.89 -35.37
CA PHE A 87 -23.33 16.73 -34.79
C PHE A 87 -24.59 17.13 -34.07
N ILE A 88 -25.70 16.46 -34.32
CA ILE A 88 -27.01 16.78 -33.76
C ILE A 88 -27.66 15.54 -33.14
N ASP A 89 -28.44 15.78 -32.10
CA ASP A 89 -29.46 14.87 -31.61
C ASP A 89 -30.87 15.58 -31.61
N ASP A 90 -31.85 14.97 -30.97
CA ASP A 90 -33.19 15.52 -30.81
C ASP A 90 -33.27 16.73 -29.83
N THR A 91 -32.19 17.04 -29.09
CA THR A 91 -32.17 18.08 -28.05
C THR A 91 -31.25 19.22 -28.34
N GLY A 92 -30.33 19.11 -29.29
CA GLY A 92 -29.38 20.17 -29.58
C GLY A 92 -28.32 19.83 -30.64
N GLU A 93 -27.33 20.72 -30.72
CA GLU A 93 -26.21 20.57 -31.64
C GLU A 93 -24.86 20.83 -30.97
N MET A 94 -23.81 20.19 -31.48
CA MET A 94 -22.43 20.37 -31.02
C MET A 94 -21.46 20.22 -32.18
N GLU A 95 -20.19 20.62 -31.96
CA GLU A 95 -19.12 20.45 -32.95
C GLU A 95 -18.19 19.27 -32.57
N LEU A 96 -17.88 18.40 -33.55
CA LEU A 96 -16.80 17.43 -33.47
C LEU A 96 -15.58 18.00 -34.20
N VAL A 97 -14.41 17.98 -33.57
CA VAL A 97 -13.25 18.72 -34.05
C VAL A 97 -12.02 17.81 -34.16
N TRP A 98 -11.34 17.84 -35.32
CA TRP A 98 -10.08 17.10 -35.52
C TRP A 98 -8.98 18.02 -36.03
N PHE A 99 -7.85 17.97 -35.34
CA PHE A 99 -6.65 18.74 -35.70
C PHE A 99 -5.64 17.91 -36.49
N ARG A 100 -5.75 16.57 -36.48
CA ARG A 100 -4.87 15.61 -37.20
C ARG A 100 -5.71 14.57 -37.92
N GLY A 101 -5.15 13.96 -38.96
CA GLY A 101 -5.80 12.87 -39.74
C GLY A 101 -7.02 13.29 -40.56
N GLN A 102 -7.17 14.57 -40.86
CA GLN A 102 -8.38 15.17 -41.42
C GLN A 102 -8.85 14.53 -42.72
N LYS A 103 -7.90 14.21 -43.64
CA LYS A 103 -8.21 13.60 -44.94
C LYS A 103 -8.88 12.24 -44.78
N TRP A 104 -8.24 11.36 -44.01
CA TRP A 104 -8.77 10.02 -43.75
C TRP A 104 -10.10 10.06 -43.02
N ILE A 105 -10.26 10.95 -42.00
CA ILE A 105 -11.49 11.10 -41.24
C ILE A 105 -12.61 11.54 -42.17
N ARG A 106 -12.40 12.57 -42.99
CA ARG A 106 -13.38 13.08 -43.94
C ARG A 106 -13.87 12.03 -44.93
N GLU A 107 -12.97 11.17 -45.44
CA GLU A 107 -13.28 10.11 -46.38
C GLU A 107 -14.13 8.98 -45.73
N ASN A 108 -14.03 8.79 -44.41
CA ASN A 108 -14.71 7.70 -43.71
C ASN A 108 -15.99 8.15 -42.96
N LEU A 109 -16.21 9.46 -42.79
CA LEU A 109 -17.43 9.97 -42.17
C LEU A 109 -18.62 9.94 -43.14
N LYS A 110 -19.74 9.38 -42.68
CA LYS A 110 -20.99 9.32 -43.40
C LYS A 110 -21.99 10.33 -42.82
N LEU A 111 -22.68 11.07 -43.70
CA LEU A 111 -23.71 12.03 -43.28
C LEU A 111 -25.04 11.35 -43.03
N ASN A 112 -25.83 11.91 -42.10
CA ASN A 112 -27.20 11.52 -41.77
C ASN A 112 -27.36 10.06 -41.27
N ILE A 113 -26.27 9.42 -40.90
CA ILE A 113 -26.29 8.09 -40.29
C ILE A 113 -26.05 8.25 -38.78
N PRO A 114 -26.72 7.43 -37.90
CA PRO A 114 -26.50 7.49 -36.46
C PRO A 114 -25.11 6.98 -36.08
N TYR A 115 -24.43 7.76 -35.26
CA TYR A 115 -23.18 7.44 -34.60
C TYR A 115 -23.34 7.45 -33.08
N VAL A 116 -22.58 6.59 -32.42
CA VAL A 116 -22.21 6.77 -31.01
C VAL A 116 -20.89 7.48 -30.97
N ILE A 117 -20.84 8.62 -30.31
CA ILE A 117 -19.60 9.36 -30.08
C ILE A 117 -19.25 9.30 -28.59
N PHE A 118 -17.96 9.19 -28.28
CA PHE A 118 -17.46 9.27 -26.92
C PHE A 118 -16.23 10.18 -26.85
N GLY A 119 -16.16 11.02 -25.85
CA GLY A 119 -15.03 11.91 -25.62
C GLY A 119 -15.31 13.01 -24.62
N LYS A 120 -14.29 13.83 -24.43
CA LYS A 120 -14.33 14.96 -23.52
C LYS A 120 -15.01 16.16 -24.18
N VAL A 121 -16.06 16.63 -23.56
CA VAL A 121 -16.79 17.82 -24.03
C VAL A 121 -16.17 19.08 -23.45
N ASN A 122 -15.99 20.08 -24.30
CA ASN A 122 -15.56 21.42 -23.94
C ASN A 122 -16.61 22.44 -24.38
N TRP A 123 -16.78 23.51 -23.59
CA TRP A 123 -17.59 24.65 -23.96
C TRP A 123 -16.70 25.77 -24.50
N PHE A 124 -16.90 26.16 -25.76
CA PHE A 124 -16.12 27.22 -26.40
C PHE A 124 -16.98 28.04 -27.37
N ASN A 125 -16.91 29.36 -27.30
CA ASN A 125 -17.64 30.30 -28.17
C ASN A 125 -19.14 30.02 -28.29
N GLY A 126 -19.79 29.69 -27.16
CA GLY A 126 -21.23 29.48 -27.17
C GLY A 126 -21.71 28.12 -27.65
N THR A 127 -20.77 27.18 -27.96
CA THR A 127 -21.11 25.89 -28.51
C THR A 127 -20.33 24.80 -27.78
N PHE A 128 -20.95 23.62 -27.57
CA PHE A 128 -20.25 22.45 -27.13
C PHE A 128 -19.37 21.87 -28.24
N SER A 129 -18.17 21.45 -27.91
CA SER A 129 -17.25 20.81 -28.84
C SER A 129 -16.60 19.59 -28.24
N MET A 130 -16.36 18.56 -29.06
CA MET A 130 -15.67 17.34 -28.68
C MET A 130 -14.44 17.15 -29.60
N PRO A 131 -13.21 17.39 -29.09
CA PRO A 131 -12.00 17.19 -29.84
C PRO A 131 -11.67 15.70 -29.99
N HIS A 132 -11.34 15.26 -31.19
CA HIS A 132 -10.92 13.88 -31.48
C HIS A 132 -11.81 12.81 -30.83
N PRO A 133 -13.16 12.82 -31.05
CA PRO A 133 -14.04 11.83 -30.45
C PRO A 133 -13.69 10.41 -30.92
N GLU A 134 -13.88 9.44 -30.03
CA GLU A 134 -14.06 8.05 -30.45
C GLU A 134 -15.44 7.96 -31.12
N MET A 135 -15.53 7.30 -32.27
CA MET A 135 -16.75 7.20 -33.04
C MET A 135 -16.98 5.80 -33.55
N GLU A 136 -18.22 5.37 -33.49
CA GLU A 136 -18.66 4.09 -34.04
C GLU A 136 -20.06 4.26 -34.65
N LEU A 137 -20.34 3.55 -35.74
CA LEU A 137 -21.70 3.49 -36.27
C LEU A 137 -22.63 2.83 -35.26
N TRP A 138 -23.85 3.34 -35.11
CA TRP A 138 -24.83 2.78 -34.18
C TRP A 138 -25.06 1.27 -34.42
N GLU A 139 -25.18 0.85 -35.68
CA GLU A 139 -25.38 -0.55 -36.04
C GLU A 139 -24.23 -1.46 -35.59
N ASP A 140 -22.99 -0.97 -35.71
CA ASP A 140 -21.79 -1.73 -35.30
C ASP A 140 -21.71 -1.77 -33.78
N HIS A 141 -22.09 -0.68 -33.12
CA HIS A 141 -22.14 -0.57 -31.67
C HIS A 141 -23.17 -1.54 -31.05
N GLU A 142 -24.36 -1.69 -31.69
CA GLU A 142 -25.38 -2.64 -31.21
C GLU A 142 -24.97 -4.10 -31.36
N LYS A 143 -24.22 -4.43 -32.43
CA LYS A 143 -23.71 -5.78 -32.70
C LYS A 143 -22.44 -6.12 -31.92
N GLY A 144 -21.73 -5.10 -31.43
CA GLY A 144 -20.49 -5.25 -30.66
C GLY A 144 -20.69 -5.75 -29.25
N LEU A 145 -19.62 -6.27 -28.62
CA LEU A 145 -19.59 -6.52 -27.20
C LEU A 145 -19.77 -5.19 -26.48
N LYS A 146 -20.88 -5.00 -25.77
CA LYS A 146 -21.14 -3.79 -24.99
C LYS A 146 -20.13 -3.72 -23.83
N ILE A 147 -19.10 -2.90 -24.00
CA ILE A 147 -18.16 -2.61 -22.93
C ILE A 147 -18.76 -1.48 -22.09
N TYR A 148 -19.44 -1.86 -21.02
CA TYR A 148 -20.10 -0.90 -20.12
C TYR A 148 -19.12 -0.05 -19.34
N MET A 149 -18.02 -0.63 -18.93
CA MET A 149 -16.95 0.04 -18.17
C MET A 149 -15.64 -0.16 -18.92
N GLN A 150 -15.21 0.83 -19.68
CA GLN A 150 -13.97 0.71 -20.48
C GLN A 150 -12.74 0.88 -19.61
N PRO A 151 -11.87 -0.13 -19.48
CA PRO A 151 -10.64 -0.01 -18.72
C PRO A 151 -9.64 0.92 -19.42
N VAL A 152 -8.93 1.72 -18.63
CA VAL A 152 -7.83 2.58 -19.09
C VAL A 152 -6.55 2.08 -18.43
N TYR A 153 -5.68 1.50 -19.23
CA TYR A 153 -4.41 0.93 -18.79
C TYR A 153 -3.29 1.98 -18.71
N PRO A 154 -2.26 1.73 -17.89
CA PRO A 154 -1.03 2.51 -17.92
C PRO A 154 -0.45 2.56 -19.32
N SER A 155 0.02 3.73 -19.73
CA SER A 155 0.63 3.93 -21.06
C SER A 155 1.75 4.97 -20.96
N THR A 156 2.73 4.86 -21.86
CA THR A 156 3.81 5.83 -22.06
C THR A 156 3.76 6.39 -23.48
N GLU A 157 4.40 7.52 -23.72
CA GLU A 157 4.50 8.08 -25.07
C GLU A 157 5.14 7.11 -26.05
N LYS A 158 6.11 6.33 -25.60
CA LYS A 158 6.82 5.35 -26.42
C LYS A 158 5.93 4.20 -26.85
N LEU A 159 5.05 3.71 -25.94
CA LEU A 159 4.00 2.73 -26.27
C LEU A 159 3.04 3.28 -27.33
N ALA A 160 2.56 4.50 -27.14
CA ALA A 160 1.64 5.15 -28.06
C ALA A 160 2.26 5.35 -29.45
N ASN A 161 3.52 5.79 -29.53
CA ASN A 161 4.26 5.99 -30.78
C ASN A 161 4.50 4.67 -31.53
N LYS A 162 4.62 3.54 -30.83
CA LYS A 162 4.73 2.19 -31.43
C LYS A 162 3.37 1.52 -31.65
N GLY A 163 2.27 2.26 -31.53
CA GLY A 163 0.92 1.80 -31.81
C GLY A 163 0.33 0.87 -30.74
N ILE A 164 0.94 0.80 -29.53
CA ILE A 164 0.38 0.08 -28.38
C ILE A 164 -0.53 1.04 -27.61
N THR A 165 -1.71 1.25 -28.14
CA THR A 165 -2.74 2.09 -27.53
C THR A 165 -3.57 1.31 -26.51
N ASN A 166 -4.39 2.00 -25.72
CA ASN A 166 -5.35 1.38 -24.78
C ASN A 166 -6.22 0.31 -25.46
N ARG A 167 -6.68 0.58 -26.70
CA ARG A 167 -7.47 -0.37 -27.51
C ARG A 167 -6.68 -1.64 -27.84
N VAL A 168 -5.39 -1.50 -28.16
CA VAL A 168 -4.51 -2.64 -28.45
C VAL A 168 -4.27 -3.44 -27.19
N THR A 169 -3.95 -2.80 -26.07
CA THR A 169 -3.76 -3.47 -24.77
C THR A 169 -5.00 -4.27 -24.37
N ASN A 170 -6.19 -3.67 -24.51
CA ASN A 170 -7.45 -4.35 -24.24
C ASN A 170 -7.63 -5.62 -25.10
N LYS A 171 -7.35 -5.51 -26.42
CA LYS A 171 -7.40 -6.68 -27.33
C LYS A 171 -6.39 -7.77 -26.96
N LEU A 172 -5.18 -7.40 -26.54
CA LEU A 172 -4.18 -8.38 -26.09
C LEU A 172 -4.65 -9.12 -24.83
N ILE A 173 -5.26 -8.42 -23.89
CA ILE A 173 -5.82 -9.05 -22.69
C ILE A 173 -7.01 -9.95 -23.05
N GLN A 174 -7.90 -9.53 -23.95
CA GLN A 174 -8.98 -10.40 -24.47
C GLN A 174 -8.40 -11.68 -25.12
N GLN A 175 -7.37 -11.54 -25.93
CA GLN A 175 -6.69 -12.67 -26.57
C GLN A 175 -6.08 -13.61 -25.51
N LEU A 176 -5.50 -13.06 -24.46
CA LEU A 176 -4.95 -13.84 -23.35
C LEU A 176 -6.04 -14.67 -22.65
N PHE A 177 -7.21 -14.09 -22.39
CA PHE A 177 -8.35 -14.83 -21.84
C PHE A 177 -8.84 -15.96 -22.76
N LEU A 178 -8.81 -15.75 -24.08
CA LEU A 178 -9.16 -16.79 -25.05
C LEU A 178 -8.15 -17.93 -25.04
N GLU A 179 -6.85 -17.63 -25.05
CA GLU A 179 -5.79 -18.66 -25.06
C GLU A 179 -5.72 -19.45 -23.75
N THR A 180 -5.92 -18.77 -22.61
CA THR A 180 -5.96 -19.41 -21.28
C THR A 180 -7.32 -20.06 -20.97
N LYS A 181 -8.34 -19.83 -21.82
CA LYS A 181 -9.73 -20.26 -21.60
C LYS A 181 -10.29 -19.81 -20.25
N GLY A 182 -9.79 -18.67 -19.74
CA GLY A 182 -10.17 -18.15 -18.42
C GLY A 182 -9.80 -19.06 -17.23
N ARG A 183 -8.95 -20.05 -17.43
CA ARG A 183 -8.57 -21.01 -16.39
C ARG A 183 -7.42 -20.44 -15.55
N PHE A 184 -7.76 -19.80 -14.45
CA PHE A 184 -6.80 -19.30 -13.46
C PHE A 184 -6.93 -20.12 -12.18
N LYS A 185 -5.78 -20.63 -11.69
CA LYS A 185 -5.74 -21.43 -10.47
C LYS A 185 -6.18 -20.58 -9.28
N GLU A 186 -7.14 -21.09 -8.51
CA GLU A 186 -7.53 -20.48 -7.25
C GLU A 186 -6.38 -20.56 -6.23
N THR A 187 -6.19 -19.50 -5.48
CA THR A 187 -5.09 -19.31 -4.56
C THR A 187 -5.52 -19.27 -3.09
N LEU A 188 -6.79 -18.95 -2.82
CA LEU A 188 -7.36 -18.98 -1.48
C LEU A 188 -8.06 -20.29 -1.20
N SER A 189 -8.16 -20.68 0.08
CA SER A 189 -8.92 -21.87 0.47
C SER A 189 -10.42 -21.68 0.25
N PRO A 190 -11.17 -22.76 -0.07
CA PRO A 190 -12.62 -22.68 -0.23
C PRO A 190 -13.33 -22.13 1.02
N SER A 191 -12.85 -22.48 2.22
CA SER A 191 -13.39 -21.98 3.48
C SER A 191 -13.29 -20.46 3.58
N LEU A 192 -12.14 -19.89 3.24
CA LEU A 192 -11.91 -18.45 3.29
C LEU A 192 -12.77 -17.69 2.26
N ILE A 193 -12.90 -18.26 1.05
CA ILE A 193 -13.76 -17.70 0.00
C ILE A 193 -15.21 -17.65 0.46
N SER A 194 -15.70 -18.75 1.05
CA SER A 194 -17.07 -18.84 1.57
C SER A 194 -17.31 -17.88 2.74
N GLU A 195 -16.42 -17.87 3.74
CA GLU A 195 -16.55 -17.05 4.94
C GLU A 195 -16.60 -15.54 4.61
N LEU A 196 -15.77 -15.10 3.67
CA LEU A 196 -15.69 -13.70 3.28
C LEU A 196 -16.57 -13.36 2.06
N SER A 197 -17.36 -14.29 1.58
CA SER A 197 -18.23 -14.11 0.39
C SER A 197 -17.47 -13.55 -0.82
N LEU A 198 -16.26 -14.06 -1.06
CA LEU A 198 -15.40 -13.61 -2.16
C LEU A 198 -15.82 -14.30 -3.47
N ILE A 199 -15.66 -13.59 -4.59
CA ILE A 199 -15.73 -14.21 -5.92
C ILE A 199 -14.44 -15.00 -6.21
N SER A 200 -14.51 -15.93 -7.14
CA SER A 200 -13.34 -16.71 -7.56
C SER A 200 -12.24 -15.83 -8.18
N LYS A 201 -11.00 -16.31 -8.18
CA LYS A 201 -9.89 -15.60 -8.82
C LYS A 201 -10.11 -15.38 -10.31
N ALA A 202 -10.66 -16.36 -11.00
CA ALA A 202 -10.98 -16.26 -12.43
C ALA A 202 -12.02 -15.16 -12.71
N GLU A 203 -13.08 -15.10 -11.92
CA GLU A 203 -14.11 -14.06 -12.00
C GLU A 203 -13.54 -12.68 -11.65
N ALA A 204 -12.68 -12.60 -10.64
CA ALA A 204 -12.04 -11.35 -10.26
C ALA A 204 -11.14 -10.81 -11.36
N LEU A 205 -10.28 -11.66 -11.94
CA LEU A 205 -9.42 -11.28 -13.07
C LEU A 205 -10.23 -10.91 -14.31
N PHE A 206 -11.34 -11.59 -14.58
CA PHE A 206 -12.20 -11.21 -15.69
C PHE A 206 -12.87 -9.86 -15.46
N ASN A 207 -13.50 -9.66 -14.28
CA ASN A 207 -14.26 -8.44 -14.00
C ASN A 207 -13.37 -7.21 -13.69
N ILE A 208 -12.08 -7.38 -13.38
CA ILE A 208 -11.17 -6.23 -13.31
C ILE A 208 -10.82 -5.69 -14.70
N HIS A 209 -10.82 -6.52 -15.73
CA HIS A 209 -10.51 -6.13 -17.11
C HIS A 209 -11.77 -5.83 -17.94
N PHE A 210 -12.88 -6.55 -17.68
CA PHE A 210 -14.11 -6.48 -18.47
C PHE A 210 -15.36 -6.41 -17.58
N PRO A 211 -15.45 -5.42 -16.70
CA PRO A 211 -16.57 -5.32 -15.77
C PRO A 211 -17.87 -4.97 -16.53
N LYS A 212 -18.94 -5.70 -16.22
CA LYS A 212 -20.27 -5.42 -16.78
C LYS A 212 -20.98 -4.26 -16.05
N ASN A 213 -20.65 -4.06 -14.79
CA ASN A 213 -21.21 -3.01 -13.95
C ASN A 213 -20.27 -2.67 -12.79
N GLN A 214 -20.59 -1.61 -12.06
CA GLN A 214 -19.81 -1.12 -10.93
C GLN A 214 -19.74 -2.13 -9.77
N GLU A 215 -20.80 -2.90 -9.54
CA GLU A 215 -20.85 -3.89 -8.46
C GLU A 215 -19.83 -5.02 -8.69
N LEU A 216 -19.81 -5.60 -9.91
CA LEU A 216 -18.85 -6.65 -10.26
C LEU A 216 -17.41 -6.13 -10.24
N LEU A 217 -17.20 -4.89 -10.66
CA LEU A 217 -15.90 -4.24 -10.55
C LEU A 217 -15.46 -4.12 -9.09
N ALA A 218 -16.34 -3.65 -8.21
CA ALA A 218 -16.05 -3.51 -6.77
C ALA A 218 -15.72 -4.88 -6.13
N LYS A 219 -16.48 -5.93 -6.44
CA LYS A 219 -16.19 -7.30 -5.97
C LYS A 219 -14.83 -7.81 -6.47
N ALA A 220 -14.49 -7.55 -7.73
CA ALA A 220 -13.19 -7.91 -8.30
C ALA A 220 -12.04 -7.18 -7.61
N GLN A 221 -12.16 -5.87 -7.44
CA GLN A 221 -11.17 -5.06 -6.73
C GLN A 221 -10.98 -5.51 -5.28
N PHE A 222 -12.08 -5.77 -4.58
CA PHE A 222 -12.03 -6.26 -3.19
C PHE A 222 -11.30 -7.60 -3.10
N ARG A 223 -11.66 -8.56 -3.98
CA ARG A 223 -11.02 -9.89 -4.01
C ARG A 223 -9.51 -9.82 -4.27
N LEU A 224 -9.07 -9.02 -5.24
CA LEU A 224 -7.66 -8.91 -5.60
C LEU A 224 -6.85 -8.17 -4.53
N LYS A 225 -7.38 -7.07 -3.97
CA LYS A 225 -6.75 -6.34 -2.86
C LYS A 225 -6.64 -7.20 -1.60
N PHE A 226 -7.72 -7.94 -1.28
CA PHE A 226 -7.70 -8.87 -0.15
C PHE A 226 -6.60 -9.93 -0.32
N GLU A 227 -6.53 -10.56 -1.48
CA GLU A 227 -5.52 -11.58 -1.75
C GLU A 227 -4.10 -11.06 -1.59
N GLU A 228 -3.79 -9.89 -2.14
CA GLU A 228 -2.48 -9.26 -2.04
C GLU A 228 -2.09 -9.01 -0.58
N LEU A 229 -2.96 -8.35 0.18
CA LEU A 229 -2.72 -8.05 1.59
C LEU A 229 -2.64 -9.33 2.45
N PHE A 230 -3.47 -10.33 2.16
CA PHE A 230 -3.47 -11.61 2.86
C PHE A 230 -2.12 -12.33 2.72
N TYR A 231 -1.58 -12.41 1.50
CA TYR A 231 -0.27 -13.04 1.30
C TYR A 231 0.89 -12.26 1.91
N ILE A 232 0.84 -10.94 1.88
CA ILE A 232 1.82 -10.10 2.59
C ILE A 232 1.78 -10.41 4.09
N GLN A 233 0.59 -10.48 4.70
CA GLN A 233 0.43 -10.81 6.11
C GLN A 233 0.92 -12.23 6.42
N LEU A 234 0.59 -13.21 5.59
CA LEU A 234 1.10 -14.58 5.76
C LEU A 234 2.62 -14.65 5.73
N GLN A 235 3.25 -13.93 4.81
CA GLN A 235 4.73 -13.86 4.74
C GLN A 235 5.33 -13.24 6.00
N LEU A 236 4.73 -12.16 6.51
CA LEU A 236 5.19 -11.51 7.75
C LEU A 236 5.04 -12.42 8.95
N ILE A 237 3.87 -13.08 9.10
CA ILE A 237 3.62 -14.04 10.19
C ILE A 237 4.59 -15.21 10.09
N SER A 238 4.79 -15.77 8.91
CA SER A 238 5.74 -16.88 8.69
C SER A 238 7.17 -16.50 9.08
N LYS A 239 7.62 -15.30 8.65
CA LYS A 239 8.94 -14.79 9.04
C LYS A 239 9.07 -14.60 10.54
N ASN A 240 8.04 -14.04 11.18
CA ASN A 240 8.03 -13.85 12.64
C ASN A 240 8.08 -15.18 13.39
N LEU A 241 7.32 -16.18 12.95
CA LEU A 241 7.35 -17.53 13.56
C LEU A 241 8.72 -18.17 13.41
N MET A 242 9.32 -18.11 12.21
CA MET A 242 10.68 -18.62 12.00
C MET A 242 11.71 -17.87 12.85
N HIS A 243 11.57 -16.57 13.01
CA HIS A 243 12.44 -15.76 13.84
C HIS A 243 12.35 -16.19 15.31
N LYS A 244 11.13 -16.30 15.84
CA LYS A 244 10.88 -16.78 17.22
C LYS A 244 11.45 -18.19 17.48
N GLN A 245 11.45 -19.07 16.47
CA GLN A 245 12.04 -20.41 16.60
C GLN A 245 13.57 -20.41 16.57
N LYS A 246 14.19 -19.47 15.85
CA LYS A 246 15.65 -19.43 15.65
C LYS A 246 16.39 -18.60 16.69
N ILE A 247 15.80 -17.51 17.16
CA ILE A 247 16.43 -16.60 18.12
C ILE A 247 15.84 -16.84 19.50
N LYS A 248 16.69 -17.42 20.36
CA LYS A 248 16.38 -17.58 21.78
C LYS A 248 16.33 -16.20 22.42
N GLY A 249 15.40 -16.02 23.35
CA GLY A 249 15.31 -14.88 24.24
C GLY A 249 15.57 -15.27 25.67
N TYR A 250 15.74 -14.29 26.52
CA TYR A 250 15.75 -14.50 27.96
C TYR A 250 14.35 -14.86 28.45
N ASN A 251 14.26 -15.79 29.41
CA ASN A 251 13.00 -16.17 30.01
C ASN A 251 12.75 -15.36 31.30
N PHE A 252 11.73 -14.55 31.30
CA PHE A 252 11.29 -13.80 32.50
C PHE A 252 10.06 -14.47 33.09
N ASP A 253 10.25 -15.57 33.81
CA ASP A 253 9.18 -16.38 34.39
C ASP A 253 8.68 -15.87 35.72
N LYS A 254 9.48 -15.04 36.43
CA LYS A 254 9.16 -14.54 37.77
C LYS A 254 8.46 -13.19 37.72
N VAL A 255 7.38 -13.04 38.48
CA VAL A 255 6.83 -11.77 38.88
C VAL A 255 7.27 -11.54 40.31
N GLY A 256 8.33 -10.78 40.48
CA GLY A 256 8.98 -10.62 41.76
C GLY A 256 8.37 -9.51 42.61
N THR A 257 9.14 -9.10 43.63
CA THR A 257 8.71 -8.12 44.63
C THR A 257 8.68 -6.71 44.06
N LEU A 258 9.62 -6.32 43.20
CA LEU A 258 9.68 -4.97 42.63
C LEU A 258 8.43 -4.64 41.81
N PHE A 259 8.03 -5.56 40.94
CA PHE A 259 6.82 -5.40 40.12
C PHE A 259 5.58 -5.29 41.01
N LYS A 260 5.44 -6.19 42.01
CA LYS A 260 4.28 -6.20 42.90
C LYS A 260 4.20 -4.95 43.75
N THR A 261 5.32 -4.57 44.41
CA THR A 261 5.38 -3.37 45.26
C THR A 261 5.06 -2.12 44.44
N PHE A 262 5.59 -2.01 43.21
CA PHE A 262 5.27 -0.90 42.36
C PHE A 262 3.77 -0.87 41.99
N TYR A 263 3.21 -2.00 41.59
CA TYR A 263 1.81 -2.11 41.21
C TYR A 263 0.84 -1.79 42.36
N GLU A 264 1.15 -2.24 43.56
CA GLU A 264 0.26 -2.13 44.72
C GLU A 264 0.42 -0.81 45.50
N GLN A 265 1.62 -0.23 45.51
CA GLN A 265 1.95 0.88 46.42
C GLN A 265 2.41 2.16 45.73
N HIS A 266 3.01 2.07 44.53
CA HIS A 266 3.63 3.22 43.88
C HIS A 266 2.91 3.67 42.59
N LEU A 267 1.92 2.90 42.14
CA LEU A 267 1.16 3.28 40.95
C LEU A 267 0.19 4.42 41.28
N PRO A 268 0.31 5.60 40.66
CA PRO A 268 -0.47 6.79 41.08
C PRO A 268 -1.95 6.76 40.62
N PHE A 269 -2.32 5.75 39.81
CA PHE A 269 -3.68 5.56 39.28
C PHE A 269 -3.95 4.09 38.93
N GLU A 270 -5.20 3.71 38.82
CA GLU A 270 -5.55 2.38 38.31
C GLU A 270 -5.24 2.22 36.84
N LEU A 271 -4.66 1.07 36.48
CA LEU A 271 -4.42 0.72 35.08
C LEU A 271 -5.75 0.51 34.34
N THR A 272 -5.82 1.03 33.13
CA THR A 272 -6.93 0.73 32.21
C THR A 272 -6.93 -0.74 31.80
N ASN A 273 -8.08 -1.25 31.35
CA ASN A 273 -8.19 -2.62 30.85
C ASN A 273 -7.24 -2.89 29.66
N ALA A 274 -6.99 -1.89 28.81
CA ALA A 274 -6.04 -1.99 27.70
C ALA A 274 -4.60 -2.16 28.21
N GLN A 275 -4.16 -1.35 29.20
CA GLN A 275 -2.84 -1.46 29.81
C GLN A 275 -2.66 -2.82 30.51
N LYS A 276 -3.66 -3.27 31.30
CA LYS A 276 -3.65 -4.60 31.94
C LYS A 276 -3.51 -5.73 30.92
N ARG A 277 -4.24 -5.64 29.81
CA ARG A 277 -4.15 -6.62 28.72
C ARG A 277 -2.75 -6.65 28.10
N VAL A 278 -2.22 -5.48 27.72
CA VAL A 278 -0.90 -5.37 27.07
C VAL A 278 0.22 -5.88 27.98
N ILE A 279 0.19 -5.56 29.28
CA ILE A 279 1.17 -6.07 30.25
C ILE A 279 1.11 -7.60 30.35
N LYS A 280 -0.10 -8.19 30.33
CA LYS A 280 -0.26 -9.66 30.30
C LYS A 280 0.32 -10.28 29.04
N GLU A 281 0.09 -9.66 27.88
CA GLU A 281 0.64 -10.11 26.60
C GLU A 281 2.17 -10.02 26.58
N ILE A 282 2.75 -8.88 27.01
CA ILE A 282 4.19 -8.69 27.14
C ILE A 282 4.79 -9.76 28.07
N ARG A 283 4.18 -10.01 29.20
CA ARG A 283 4.61 -11.03 30.15
C ARG A 283 4.60 -12.43 29.52
N ALA A 284 3.56 -12.76 28.75
CA ALA A 284 3.50 -14.05 28.05
C ALA A 284 4.60 -14.18 27.00
N ASP A 285 4.91 -13.12 26.27
CA ASP A 285 6.01 -13.11 25.31
C ASP A 285 7.39 -13.26 26.00
N LEU A 286 7.62 -12.51 27.08
CA LEU A 286 8.87 -12.57 27.85
C LEU A 286 9.10 -13.94 28.52
N GLY A 287 8.04 -14.69 28.83
CA GLY A 287 8.11 -16.07 29.34
C GLY A 287 8.20 -17.16 28.27
N SER A 288 8.33 -16.81 26.99
CA SER A 288 8.26 -17.79 25.88
C SER A 288 9.59 -18.37 25.42
N ASN A 289 10.71 -18.07 26.09
CA ASN A 289 12.08 -18.42 25.66
C ASN A 289 12.49 -17.92 24.25
N ALA A 290 11.68 -17.04 23.65
CA ALA A 290 11.96 -16.42 22.37
C ALA A 290 12.18 -14.92 22.55
N GLN A 291 13.04 -14.32 21.73
CA GLN A 291 13.22 -12.87 21.75
C GLN A 291 11.88 -12.16 21.50
N MET A 292 11.49 -11.28 22.41
CA MET A 292 10.31 -10.44 22.23
C MET A 292 10.66 -9.25 21.34
N ASN A 293 9.92 -9.06 20.26
CA ASN A 293 9.96 -7.85 19.44
C ASN A 293 8.53 -7.34 19.28
N ARG A 294 8.13 -6.40 20.13
CA ARG A 294 6.75 -5.92 20.22
C ARG A 294 6.69 -4.40 20.04
N LEU A 295 5.78 -3.96 19.19
CA LEU A 295 5.42 -2.54 19.06
C LEU A 295 4.27 -2.21 20.01
N LEU A 296 4.51 -1.30 20.95
CA LEU A 296 3.46 -0.71 21.79
C LEU A 296 2.98 0.59 21.14
N GLN A 297 1.73 0.60 20.69
CA GLN A 297 1.10 1.77 20.07
C GLN A 297 -0.03 2.30 20.94
N GLY A 298 -0.14 3.62 21.02
CA GLY A 298 -1.20 4.32 21.75
C GLY A 298 -1.02 5.84 21.60
N ASP A 299 -2.07 6.58 21.88
CA ASP A 299 -2.08 8.04 21.82
C ASP A 299 -1.12 8.69 22.82
N VAL A 300 -0.85 9.98 22.65
CA VAL A 300 -0.10 10.77 23.62
C VAL A 300 -0.89 10.79 24.94
N GLY A 301 -0.22 10.52 26.04
CA GLY A 301 -0.87 10.43 27.37
C GLY A 301 -1.55 9.10 27.67
N SER A 302 -1.53 8.10 26.79
CA SER A 302 -2.13 6.77 27.02
C SER A 302 -1.41 5.92 28.08
N GLY A 303 -0.35 6.43 28.69
CA GLY A 303 0.40 5.74 29.73
C GLY A 303 1.41 4.69 29.21
N LYS A 304 1.92 4.82 27.99
CA LYS A 304 2.96 3.92 27.45
C LYS A 304 4.18 3.81 28.36
N THR A 305 4.58 4.91 28.99
CA THR A 305 5.72 4.95 29.93
C THR A 305 5.50 4.07 31.15
N ILE A 306 4.28 3.99 31.68
CA ILE A 306 3.95 3.07 32.78
C ILE A 306 4.09 1.61 32.37
N VAL A 307 3.59 1.26 31.19
CA VAL A 307 3.73 -0.10 30.64
C VAL A 307 5.21 -0.45 30.45
N ALA A 308 6.00 0.50 29.91
CA ALA A 308 7.45 0.36 29.76
C ALA A 308 8.14 0.15 31.11
N LEU A 309 7.84 0.98 32.13
CA LEU A 309 8.41 0.85 33.46
C LEU A 309 8.07 -0.48 34.10
N MET A 310 6.81 -0.89 34.06
CA MET A 310 6.40 -2.20 34.63
C MET A 310 7.10 -3.37 33.91
N THR A 311 7.35 -3.25 32.61
CA THR A 311 8.13 -4.26 31.86
C THR A 311 9.61 -4.26 32.28
N MET A 312 10.20 -3.10 32.51
CA MET A 312 11.57 -3.00 33.05
C MET A 312 11.68 -3.60 34.46
N LEU A 313 10.69 -3.41 35.32
CA LEU A 313 10.66 -4.03 36.66
C LEU A 313 10.56 -5.55 36.58
N LEU A 314 9.83 -6.11 35.58
CA LEU A 314 9.84 -7.54 35.34
C LEU A 314 11.24 -8.05 34.95
N ALA A 315 11.96 -7.30 34.11
CA ALA A 315 13.33 -7.67 33.74
C ALA A 315 14.26 -7.67 34.99
N ILE A 316 14.16 -6.66 35.83
CA ILE A 316 14.98 -6.54 37.06
C ILE A 316 14.65 -7.65 38.04
N ASP A 317 13.36 -7.98 38.28
CA ASP A 317 12.92 -9.09 39.10
C ASP A 317 13.49 -10.45 38.64
N ASN A 318 13.87 -10.57 37.38
CA ASN A 318 14.49 -11.75 36.80
C ASN A 318 16.04 -11.65 36.70
N GLY A 319 16.66 -10.64 37.33
CA GLY A 319 18.11 -10.47 37.36
C GLY A 319 18.73 -9.82 36.14
N PHE A 320 17.95 -9.13 35.33
CA PHE A 320 18.41 -8.44 34.14
C PHE A 320 18.40 -6.92 34.29
N GLN A 321 19.25 -6.27 33.53
CA GLN A 321 19.21 -4.82 33.36
C GLN A 321 18.27 -4.45 32.22
N ALA A 322 17.76 -3.20 32.25
CA ALA A 322 16.94 -2.65 31.21
C ALA A 322 17.50 -1.33 30.67
N CYS A 323 17.23 -1.02 29.41
CA CYS A 323 17.51 0.32 28.88
C CYS A 323 16.29 0.92 28.17
N LEU A 324 16.20 2.25 28.23
CA LEU A 324 15.21 3.06 27.52
C LEU A 324 15.92 4.09 26.64
N MET A 325 15.80 3.96 25.34
CA MET A 325 16.40 4.86 24.36
C MET A 325 15.36 5.86 23.83
N ALA A 326 15.65 7.14 23.96
CA ALA A 326 14.83 8.23 23.44
C ALA A 326 15.57 9.03 22.36
N PRO A 327 14.85 9.63 21.37
CA PRO A 327 15.49 10.28 20.22
C PRO A 327 16.20 11.60 20.54
N THR A 328 15.82 12.27 21.61
CA THR A 328 16.39 13.57 22.03
C THR A 328 16.77 13.57 23.51
N GLU A 329 17.70 14.42 23.88
CA GLU A 329 18.10 14.61 25.29
C GLU A 329 16.93 15.12 26.15
N ILE A 330 16.06 15.94 25.59
CA ILE A 330 14.88 16.46 26.28
C ILE A 330 13.95 15.30 26.66
N LEU A 331 13.62 14.43 25.73
CA LEU A 331 12.77 13.27 25.97
C LEU A 331 13.43 12.27 26.94
N ALA A 332 14.73 12.01 26.75
CA ALA A 332 15.48 11.14 27.66
C ALA A 332 15.43 11.66 29.10
N ASN A 333 15.61 12.98 29.31
CA ASN A 333 15.54 13.60 30.61
C ASN A 333 14.11 13.55 31.20
N GLN A 334 13.08 13.80 30.38
CA GLN A 334 11.69 13.66 30.81
C GLN A 334 11.37 12.24 31.27
N HIS A 335 11.77 11.22 30.50
CA HIS A 335 11.62 9.83 30.93
C HIS A 335 12.40 9.53 32.21
N PHE A 336 13.63 10.01 32.32
CA PHE A 336 14.45 9.78 33.50
C PHE A 336 13.82 10.37 34.77
N MET A 337 13.40 11.62 34.72
CA MET A 337 12.75 12.28 35.87
C MET A 337 11.42 11.59 36.23
N GLY A 338 10.55 11.35 35.24
CA GLY A 338 9.27 10.72 35.47
C GLY A 338 9.38 9.29 36.02
N ILE A 339 10.33 8.49 35.51
CA ILE A 339 10.57 7.13 36.00
C ILE A 339 11.16 7.16 37.39
N LYS A 340 12.10 8.06 37.70
CA LYS A 340 12.71 8.23 39.00
C LYS A 340 11.67 8.62 40.06
N ASP A 341 10.80 9.57 39.72
CA ASP A 341 9.72 10.01 40.60
C ASP A 341 8.72 8.87 40.90
N LEU A 342 8.35 8.09 39.89
CA LEU A 342 7.46 6.92 40.05
C LEU A 342 8.07 5.81 40.88
N LEU A 343 9.37 5.54 40.72
CA LEU A 343 10.07 4.50 41.47
C LEU A 343 10.23 4.87 42.97
N GLY A 344 10.38 6.14 43.26
CA GLY A 344 10.63 6.56 44.67
C GLY A 344 11.83 5.81 45.26
N ASN A 345 11.60 5.13 46.40
CA ASN A 345 12.66 4.42 47.15
C ASN A 345 12.53 2.88 47.09
N ILE A 346 12.01 2.31 45.99
CA ILE A 346 11.82 0.83 45.89
C ILE A 346 13.12 0.05 45.63
N GLY A 347 14.28 0.70 45.70
CA GLY A 347 15.58 0.04 45.54
C GLY A 347 16.04 -0.21 44.07
N VAL A 348 15.48 0.52 43.12
CA VAL A 348 15.87 0.43 41.70
C VAL A 348 16.79 1.61 41.32
N ASN A 349 18.04 1.34 40.99
CA ASN A 349 19.00 2.36 40.58
C ASN A 349 18.80 2.71 39.12
N THR A 350 18.69 4.02 38.83
CA THR A 350 18.48 4.55 37.49
C THR A 350 19.52 5.61 37.15
N ALA A 351 20.00 5.70 35.91
CA ALA A 351 20.87 6.75 35.42
C ALA A 351 20.47 7.27 34.06
N LEU A 352 20.87 8.51 33.78
CA LEU A 352 20.70 9.18 32.50
C LEU A 352 22.03 9.29 31.78
N LEU A 353 22.13 8.81 30.55
CA LEU A 353 23.30 8.91 29.69
C LEU A 353 22.96 9.60 28.35
N THR A 354 23.40 10.85 28.22
CA THR A 354 23.25 11.66 27.02
C THR A 354 24.62 12.23 26.59
N GLY A 355 24.65 12.91 25.43
CA GLY A 355 25.87 13.57 24.94
C GLY A 355 26.42 14.62 25.92
N SER A 356 25.56 15.31 26.68
CA SER A 356 25.89 16.38 27.60
C SER A 356 26.43 15.92 28.98
N VAL A 357 26.38 14.61 29.29
CA VAL A 357 26.84 14.07 30.58
C VAL A 357 28.38 14.23 30.71
N LYS A 358 28.84 14.84 31.82
CA LYS A 358 30.28 15.06 32.11
C LYS A 358 31.04 13.74 32.15
N LYS A 359 32.30 13.76 31.71
CA LYS A 359 33.16 12.55 31.64
C LYS A 359 33.29 11.80 32.96
N SER A 360 33.41 12.52 34.10
CA SER A 360 33.48 11.89 35.42
C SER A 360 32.20 11.13 35.82
N ALA A 361 31.04 11.75 35.59
CA ALA A 361 29.75 11.08 35.82
C ALA A 361 29.55 9.92 34.88
N ARG A 362 29.93 10.03 33.60
CA ARG A 362 29.86 8.98 32.60
C ARG A 362 30.69 7.75 33.02
N LYS A 363 31.90 7.97 33.58
CA LYS A 363 32.75 6.91 34.07
C LYS A 363 32.05 6.09 35.19
N LEU A 364 31.48 6.79 36.14
CA LEU A 364 30.73 6.17 37.25
C LEU A 364 29.51 5.35 36.74
N ILE A 365 28.77 5.92 35.77
CA ILE A 365 27.64 5.22 35.16
C ILE A 365 28.10 3.92 34.50
N HIS A 366 29.23 3.93 33.76
CA HIS A 366 29.78 2.75 33.12
C HIS A 366 30.21 1.71 34.14
N GLU A 367 30.92 2.10 35.21
CA GLU A 367 31.33 1.20 36.29
C GLU A 367 30.12 0.54 36.97
N GLN A 368 29.08 1.31 37.29
CA GLN A 368 27.85 0.79 37.91
C GLN A 368 27.02 -0.07 36.96
N LEU A 369 27.11 0.15 35.67
CA LEU A 369 26.44 -0.66 34.66
C LEU A 369 27.14 -2.03 34.48
N GLU A 370 28.46 -2.04 34.43
CA GLU A 370 29.28 -3.24 34.28
C GLU A 370 29.27 -4.12 35.53
N ASN A 371 29.20 -3.55 36.74
CA ASN A 371 29.13 -4.33 37.98
C ASN A 371 27.70 -4.75 38.38
N GLY A 372 26.67 -4.28 37.61
CA GLY A 372 25.26 -4.64 37.84
C GLY A 372 24.54 -3.83 38.91
N GLU A 373 25.17 -2.83 39.52
CA GLU A 373 24.50 -1.94 40.47
C GLU A 373 23.44 -1.03 39.86
N LEU A 374 23.66 -0.66 38.59
CA LEU A 374 22.70 0.14 37.81
C LEU A 374 21.70 -0.77 37.11
N HIS A 375 20.43 -0.60 37.44
CA HIS A 375 19.34 -1.47 36.94
C HIS A 375 18.72 -0.93 35.64
N ILE A 376 18.51 0.40 35.56
CA ILE A 376 17.87 1.03 34.38
C ILE A 376 18.77 2.14 33.84
N LEU A 377 19.17 2.04 32.57
CA LEU A 377 19.87 3.12 31.87
C LEU A 377 18.95 3.78 30.85
N ILE A 378 18.73 5.08 31.02
CA ILE A 378 17.91 5.89 30.11
C ILE A 378 18.84 6.83 29.33
N GLY A 379 18.63 7.01 28.05
CA GLY A 379 19.47 7.94 27.28
C GLY A 379 19.10 8.05 25.81
N THR A 380 20.02 8.63 25.07
CA THR A 380 19.90 8.81 23.62
C THR A 380 20.73 7.76 22.85
N HIS A 381 21.15 8.07 21.63
CA HIS A 381 22.10 7.26 20.87
C HIS A 381 23.42 6.96 21.62
N ALA A 382 23.73 7.70 22.68
CA ALA A 382 24.88 7.41 23.56
C ALA A 382 24.85 5.98 24.13
N LEU A 383 23.66 5.39 24.31
CA LEU A 383 23.49 3.99 24.74
C LEU A 383 24.08 2.98 23.74
N LEU A 384 24.25 3.38 22.48
CA LEU A 384 24.78 2.54 21.40
C LEU A 384 26.30 2.55 21.29
N GLU A 385 26.98 3.42 22.05
CA GLU A 385 28.45 3.51 22.05
C GLU A 385 29.04 2.16 22.52
N ASP A 386 30.11 1.71 21.88
CA ASP A 386 30.75 0.40 22.20
C ASP A 386 31.28 0.36 23.66
N LYS A 387 31.63 1.53 24.20
CA LYS A 387 32.07 1.67 25.59
C LYS A 387 30.97 1.46 26.66
N VAL A 388 29.71 1.43 26.23
CA VAL A 388 28.58 1.15 27.12
C VAL A 388 28.39 -0.35 27.19
N ALA A 389 28.99 -0.97 28.19
CA ALA A 389 28.88 -2.39 28.46
C ALA A 389 27.88 -2.63 29.61
N TYR A 390 26.99 -3.57 29.43
CA TYR A 390 26.03 -4.00 30.44
C TYR A 390 26.53 -5.29 31.09
N ASN A 391 26.26 -5.47 32.38
CA ASN A 391 26.50 -6.76 33.02
C ASN A 391 25.56 -7.83 32.47
N ASN A 392 24.26 -7.52 32.37
CA ASN A 392 23.25 -8.47 31.91
C ASN A 392 22.02 -7.75 31.34
N LEU A 393 22.12 -7.16 30.16
CA LEU A 393 20.99 -6.47 29.51
C LEU A 393 19.97 -7.51 29.00
N GLY A 394 18.76 -7.50 29.55
CA GLY A 394 17.69 -8.41 29.14
C GLY A 394 16.50 -7.71 28.45
N LEU A 395 16.40 -6.40 28.56
CA LEU A 395 15.30 -5.64 27.95
C LEU A 395 15.78 -4.30 27.38
N ALA A 396 15.50 -4.05 26.12
CA ALA A 396 15.73 -2.77 25.46
C ALA A 396 14.42 -2.17 24.95
N ILE A 397 14.12 -0.95 25.38
CA ILE A 397 12.95 -0.18 24.97
C ILE A 397 13.40 1.00 24.11
N VAL A 398 12.78 1.19 22.97
CA VAL A 398 13.07 2.30 22.05
C VAL A 398 11.82 3.15 21.90
N ASP A 399 11.86 4.37 22.43
CA ASP A 399 10.78 5.34 22.24
C ASP A 399 10.91 6.04 20.88
N GLU A 400 9.76 6.37 20.26
CA GLU A 400 9.71 7.01 18.94
C GLU A 400 10.62 6.30 17.90
N GLN A 401 10.46 4.97 17.78
CA GLN A 401 11.35 4.11 16.99
C GLN A 401 11.61 4.58 15.56
N HIS A 402 10.67 5.33 14.97
CA HIS A 402 10.80 5.85 13.61
C HIS A 402 11.91 6.91 13.47
N ARG A 403 12.38 7.49 14.58
CA ARG A 403 13.51 8.44 14.64
C ARG A 403 14.87 7.75 14.59
N PHE A 404 14.91 6.42 14.69
CA PHE A 404 16.14 5.64 14.68
C PHE A 404 16.24 4.75 13.45
N GLY A 405 17.40 4.74 12.79
CA GLY A 405 17.67 3.83 11.69
C GLY A 405 17.67 2.35 12.14
N VAL A 406 17.37 1.45 11.22
CA VAL A 406 17.38 -0.01 11.50
C VAL A 406 18.73 -0.48 12.03
N ALA A 407 19.83 -0.02 11.43
CA ALA A 407 21.19 -0.36 11.86
C ALA A 407 21.52 0.15 13.28
N GLN A 408 20.98 1.30 13.67
CA GLN A 408 21.18 1.83 15.03
C GLN A 408 20.46 0.94 16.06
N ARG A 409 19.20 0.56 15.79
CA ARG A 409 18.45 -0.32 16.70
C ARG A 409 19.08 -1.72 16.80
N ALA A 410 19.62 -2.22 15.71
CA ALA A 410 20.31 -3.52 15.68
C ALA A 410 21.55 -3.55 16.60
N LYS A 411 22.22 -2.42 16.87
CA LYS A 411 23.35 -2.38 17.81
C LYS A 411 22.97 -2.77 19.24
N LEU A 412 21.72 -2.55 19.66
CA LEU A 412 21.24 -3.00 20.96
C LEU A 412 21.23 -4.54 21.08
N TRP A 413 21.00 -5.25 19.96
CA TRP A 413 20.98 -6.72 19.94
C TRP A 413 22.35 -7.34 20.23
N HIS A 414 23.42 -6.58 20.04
CA HIS A 414 24.80 -7.02 20.26
C HIS A 414 25.36 -6.59 21.61
N LYS A 415 24.53 -6.03 22.50
CA LYS A 415 24.92 -5.57 23.83
C LYS A 415 24.93 -6.68 24.88
N ASN A 416 24.44 -7.88 24.52
CA ASN A 416 24.51 -9.06 25.33
C ASN A 416 24.65 -10.31 24.42
N ASP A 417 24.99 -11.47 24.98
CA ASP A 417 25.16 -12.75 24.26
C ASP A 417 23.87 -13.21 23.60
N ILE A 418 22.75 -13.03 24.29
CA ILE A 418 21.41 -13.21 23.74
C ILE A 418 20.79 -11.82 23.55
N PRO A 419 20.20 -11.54 22.39
CA PRO A 419 19.55 -10.24 22.15
C PRO A 419 18.49 -9.93 23.22
N PRO A 420 18.50 -8.71 23.76
CA PRO A 420 17.56 -8.28 24.78
C PRO A 420 16.15 -8.10 24.24
#